data_5906955aab4c52575541da160ebc582b
#
_entry.id   5906955aab4c52575541da160ebc582b
#
_cell.length_a   1.000
_cell.length_b   1.000
_cell.length_c   1.000
_cell.angle_alpha   90.00
_cell.angle_beta   90.00
_cell.angle_gamma   90.00
#
_symmetry.space_group_name_H-M   'P 1'
#
loop_
_entity.id
_entity.type
_entity.pdbx_description
1 polymer ?
#
loop_
_entity_poly.entity_id
_entity_poly.type
_entity_poly.pdbx_seq_one_letter_code
_entity_poly.pdbx_strand_id
1 'polypeptide(L)'
;PAQIAAHHAAIDRSLAELTARLDAQQCLLSVEVEAPDLADLGTAMKLGLGRPWTDFVEIEGGAHEQPMHWRLLDGATLKVTGSQRVWRASLLPQDAPGSAPTGFELCLCADAPLPEQPRLSASEAVLPQNGPGLVGRDIAPVLRQPIARIIANAETIRTRMAGPLAEEYSQYAADIAAAGQHLLALVEDLADLEVVESEEFNTAPDRIDLADVARRAAGILAVRAQERGITIDPPRKGENLPAIAEFRRVLQILLNLVGNAIRYSPDNSQVWIRLEDAGARARLIVADQGPGLSEEQQARVFEKFERLGRSGEDGGSGLGLYISRRLARAMGGELTVDSAPGQGARFVLEVPADLLALAPTTAQHPD
;
A
#
# COMPACT_ATOMS: atom_id res chain seq x y z
N PRO A 1 31.85 -11.63 -2.07
CA PRO A 1 31.16 -12.91 -1.82
C PRO A 1 30.66 -13.03 -0.39
N ALA A 2 31.47 -12.73 0.65
CA ALA A 2 31.08 -12.86 2.05
C ALA A 2 29.91 -11.94 2.47
N GLN A 3 29.83 -10.72 1.94
CA GLN A 3 28.73 -9.79 2.20
C GLN A 3 27.40 -10.23 1.56
N ILE A 4 27.47 -10.85 0.38
CA ILE A 4 26.27 -11.39 -0.30
C ILE A 4 25.71 -12.58 0.50
N ALA A 5 26.58 -13.46 0.99
CA ALA A 5 26.16 -14.59 1.84
C ALA A 5 25.55 -14.13 3.17
N ALA A 6 26.11 -13.09 3.80
CA ALA A 6 25.56 -12.51 5.03
C ALA A 6 24.17 -11.85 4.79
N HIS A 7 23.97 -11.27 3.61
CA HIS A 7 22.70 -10.66 3.24
C HIS A 7 21.62 -11.73 2.98
N HIS A 8 21.94 -12.80 2.23
CA HIS A 8 21.02 -13.92 2.06
C HIS A 8 20.63 -14.55 3.40
N ALA A 9 21.62 -14.75 4.28
CA ALA A 9 21.37 -15.25 5.63
C ALA A 9 20.41 -14.35 6.45
N ALA A 10 20.51 -13.02 6.30
CA ALA A 10 19.60 -12.09 6.96
C ALA A 10 18.18 -12.16 6.38
N ILE A 11 18.04 -12.35 5.07
CA ILE A 11 16.76 -12.55 4.40
C ILE A 11 16.13 -13.87 4.84
N ASP A 12 16.88 -14.96 4.82
CA ASP A 12 16.38 -16.27 5.22
C ASP A 12 15.88 -16.28 6.67
N ARG A 13 16.61 -15.60 7.59
CA ARG A 13 16.14 -15.40 8.98
C ARG A 13 14.84 -14.62 9.07
N SER A 14 14.70 -13.57 8.24
CA SER A 14 13.48 -12.74 8.27
C SER A 14 12.26 -13.43 7.65
N LEU A 15 12.47 -14.43 6.82
CA LEU A 15 11.43 -15.20 6.13
C LEU A 15 11.16 -16.57 6.79
N ALA A 16 12.03 -16.98 7.73
CA ALA A 16 11.90 -18.26 8.39
C ALA A 16 10.64 -18.30 9.27
N GLU A 17 9.83 -19.31 9.06
CA GLU A 17 8.66 -19.61 9.90
C GLU A 17 8.94 -20.72 10.92
N LEU A 18 10.11 -21.34 10.83
CA LEU A 18 10.74 -22.17 11.86
C LEU A 18 12.23 -21.88 11.87
N THR A 19 12.77 -21.65 13.05
CA THR A 19 14.22 -21.52 13.28
C THR A 19 14.70 -22.56 14.28
N ALA A 20 15.86 -23.16 14.03
CA ALA A 20 16.48 -24.09 14.97
C ALA A 20 17.99 -23.86 15.04
N ARG A 21 18.56 -24.05 16.23
CA ARG A 21 20.02 -24.12 16.41
C ARG A 21 20.46 -25.56 16.39
N LEU A 22 21.54 -25.83 15.68
CA LEU A 22 22.14 -27.13 15.51
C LEU A 22 23.60 -27.10 15.95
N ASP A 23 24.08 -28.23 16.45
CA ASP A 23 25.51 -28.44 16.71
C ASP A 23 26.30 -28.72 15.40
N ALA A 24 27.61 -28.96 15.51
CA ALA A 24 28.48 -29.30 14.39
C ALA A 24 28.07 -30.58 13.65
N GLN A 25 27.36 -31.47 14.27
CA GLN A 25 26.82 -32.73 13.74
C GLN A 25 25.38 -32.58 13.22
N GLN A 26 24.86 -31.33 13.16
CA GLN A 26 23.52 -31.01 12.72
C GLN A 26 22.41 -31.58 13.63
N CYS A 27 22.71 -31.85 14.91
CA CYS A 27 21.73 -32.24 15.90
C CYS A 27 21.05 -30.99 16.52
N LEU A 28 19.77 -31.13 16.82
CA LEU A 28 18.92 -30.07 17.37
C LEU A 28 19.36 -29.64 18.77
N LEU A 29 19.62 -28.34 18.97
CA LEU A 29 19.90 -27.71 20.26
C LEU A 29 18.71 -26.89 20.77
N SER A 30 18.02 -26.16 19.87
CA SER A 30 16.81 -25.42 20.19
C SER A 30 15.94 -25.27 18.94
N VAL A 31 14.62 -25.10 19.15
CA VAL A 31 13.65 -24.94 18.05
C VAL A 31 12.61 -23.89 18.42
N GLU A 32 12.38 -22.94 17.53
CA GLU A 32 11.34 -21.93 17.60
C GLU A 32 10.46 -22.04 16.36
N VAL A 33 9.14 -21.92 16.52
CA VAL A 33 8.17 -22.09 15.42
C VAL A 33 7.18 -20.95 15.48
N GLU A 34 6.97 -20.29 14.34
CA GLU A 34 5.99 -19.22 14.16
C GLU A 34 4.77 -19.68 13.37
N ALA A 35 4.96 -20.61 12.42
CA ALA A 35 3.88 -21.09 11.56
C ALA A 35 2.97 -22.12 12.26
N PRO A 36 1.64 -21.93 12.23
CA PRO A 36 0.69 -22.86 12.83
C PRO A 36 0.71 -24.27 12.23
N ASP A 37 0.96 -24.40 10.92
CA ASP A 37 1.04 -25.67 10.21
C ASP A 37 2.37 -26.43 10.44
N LEU A 38 3.34 -25.81 11.12
CA LEU A 38 4.56 -26.44 11.62
C LEU A 38 4.50 -26.77 13.12
N ALA A 39 3.37 -26.56 13.80
CA ALA A 39 3.26 -26.74 15.25
C ALA A 39 3.58 -28.21 15.69
N ASP A 40 3.11 -29.17 14.92
CA ASP A 40 3.37 -30.62 15.18
C ASP A 40 4.85 -30.94 14.93
N LEU A 41 5.46 -30.46 13.85
CA LEU A 41 6.88 -30.59 13.56
C LEU A 41 7.71 -29.96 14.69
N GLY A 42 7.38 -28.72 15.08
CA GLY A 42 8.09 -28.05 16.17
C GLY A 42 8.00 -28.77 17.50
N THR A 43 6.86 -29.37 17.80
CA THR A 43 6.69 -30.23 19.00
C THR A 43 7.55 -31.49 18.92
N ALA A 44 7.54 -32.17 17.77
CA ALA A 44 8.35 -33.37 17.56
C ALA A 44 9.86 -33.05 17.65
N MET A 45 10.32 -31.95 17.04
CA MET A 45 11.71 -31.50 17.12
C MET A 45 12.13 -31.10 18.53
N LYS A 46 11.25 -30.42 19.31
CA LYS A 46 11.53 -30.05 20.71
C LYS A 46 11.66 -31.32 21.62
N LEU A 47 10.88 -32.33 21.36
CA LEU A 47 10.99 -33.61 22.07
C LEU A 47 12.23 -34.42 21.62
N GLY A 48 12.74 -34.15 20.43
CA GLY A 48 13.88 -34.84 19.83
C GLY A 48 15.18 -34.07 19.88
N LEU A 49 15.38 -33.14 20.82
CA LEU A 49 16.65 -32.43 20.98
C LEU A 49 17.82 -33.42 21.13
N GLY A 50 18.95 -33.12 20.48
CA GLY A 50 20.12 -33.99 20.37
C GLY A 50 20.06 -34.99 19.20
N ARG A 51 18.96 -35.06 18.44
CA ARG A 51 18.86 -35.87 17.23
C ARG A 51 19.09 -34.99 15.98
N PRO A 52 19.52 -35.61 14.85
CA PRO A 52 19.62 -34.89 13.58
C PRO A 52 18.27 -34.30 13.17
N TRP A 53 18.28 -33.02 12.70
CA TRP A 53 17.06 -32.36 12.26
C TRP A 53 16.39 -33.06 11.07
N THR A 54 17.17 -33.73 10.25
CA THR A 54 16.71 -34.51 9.08
C THR A 54 15.83 -35.72 9.44
N ASP A 55 15.83 -36.17 10.69
CA ASP A 55 14.96 -37.24 11.15
C ASP A 55 13.47 -36.85 11.22
N PHE A 56 13.19 -35.54 11.15
CA PHE A 56 11.85 -34.99 11.36
C PHE A 56 11.19 -34.46 10.08
N VAL A 57 11.90 -34.48 8.94
CA VAL A 57 11.43 -33.93 7.66
C VAL A 57 11.73 -34.88 6.51
N GLU A 58 10.93 -34.82 5.45
CA GLU A 58 11.20 -35.56 4.21
C GLU A 58 11.86 -34.62 3.20
N ILE A 59 13.08 -34.98 2.73
CA ILE A 59 13.83 -34.21 1.74
C ILE A 59 13.41 -34.69 0.36
N GLU A 60 12.93 -33.76 -0.51
CA GLU A 60 12.61 -34.12 -1.89
C GLU A 60 13.87 -34.38 -2.71
N GLY A 61 13.91 -35.47 -3.45
CA GLY A 61 14.91 -35.70 -4.51
C GLY A 61 15.98 -36.74 -4.24
N GLY A 62 15.90 -37.55 -3.18
CA GLY A 62 16.86 -38.61 -3.10
C GLY A 62 16.84 -39.49 -1.82
N ALA A 63 16.97 -40.78 -2.02
CA ALA A 63 17.35 -41.69 -0.95
C ALA A 63 18.85 -41.47 -0.63
N HIS A 64 19.13 -40.57 0.27
CA HIS A 64 20.49 -40.29 0.71
C HIS A 64 20.69 -40.86 2.13
N GLU A 65 21.76 -41.62 2.28
CA GLU A 65 22.18 -42.13 3.60
C GLU A 65 22.81 -40.99 4.43
N GLN A 66 22.41 -40.88 5.70
CA GLN A 66 22.94 -39.90 6.66
C GLN A 66 24.30 -40.38 7.22
N PRO A 67 25.24 -39.51 7.59
CA PRO A 67 25.12 -38.00 7.62
C PRO A 67 25.51 -37.36 6.30
N MET A 68 24.65 -36.39 5.83
CA MET A 68 24.94 -35.62 4.65
C MET A 68 25.74 -34.34 4.98
N HIS A 69 26.62 -33.97 4.07
CA HIS A 69 27.34 -32.70 4.20
C HIS A 69 26.33 -31.54 4.14
N TRP A 70 26.38 -30.61 5.09
CA TRP A 70 25.43 -29.50 5.24
C TRP A 70 25.16 -28.69 3.97
N ARG A 71 26.17 -28.50 3.10
CA ARG A 71 26.01 -27.79 1.82
C ARG A 71 25.11 -28.49 0.81
N LEU A 72 24.84 -29.78 0.99
CA LEU A 72 23.87 -30.52 0.18
C LEU A 72 22.44 -30.36 0.70
N LEU A 73 22.31 -29.96 1.96
CA LEU A 73 21.05 -29.75 2.64
C LEU A 73 20.63 -28.25 2.60
N ASP A 74 21.58 -27.37 2.34
CA ASP A 74 21.33 -25.94 2.17
C ASP A 74 20.59 -25.68 0.84
N GLY A 75 19.41 -25.06 0.92
CA GLY A 75 18.50 -24.87 -0.22
C GLY A 75 17.63 -26.10 -0.55
N ALA A 76 17.70 -27.19 0.21
CA ALA A 76 16.92 -28.40 -0.03
C ALA A 76 15.40 -28.13 0.14
N THR A 77 14.62 -28.72 -0.76
CA THR A 77 13.16 -28.72 -0.70
C THR A 77 12.68 -29.83 0.25
N LEU A 78 11.75 -29.47 1.14
CA LEU A 78 11.27 -30.36 2.18
C LEU A 78 9.76 -30.51 2.11
N LYS A 79 9.29 -31.72 2.43
CA LYS A 79 7.89 -31.98 2.79
C LYS A 79 7.79 -32.18 4.31
N VAL A 80 6.83 -31.51 4.91
CA VAL A 80 6.56 -31.59 6.34
C VAL A 80 5.19 -32.25 6.53
N THR A 81 5.15 -33.31 7.30
CA THR A 81 3.90 -34.00 7.65
C THR A 81 2.98 -33.01 8.38
N GLY A 82 1.76 -32.84 7.88
CA GLY A 82 0.79 -31.91 8.45
C GLY A 82 0.76 -30.52 7.77
N SER A 83 1.75 -30.15 6.94
CA SER A 83 1.72 -28.94 6.11
C SER A 83 1.44 -29.31 4.66
N GLN A 84 0.61 -28.49 3.98
CA GLN A 84 0.37 -28.57 2.53
C GLN A 84 1.34 -27.71 1.73
N ARG A 85 2.19 -26.95 2.41
CA ARG A 85 3.19 -26.07 1.79
C ARG A 85 4.48 -26.82 1.54
N VAL A 86 5.20 -26.36 0.52
CA VAL A 86 6.56 -26.78 0.23
C VAL A 86 7.52 -25.87 1.01
N TRP A 87 8.51 -26.48 1.66
CA TRP A 87 9.44 -25.79 2.53
C TRP A 87 10.85 -25.87 1.97
N ARG A 88 11.60 -24.79 2.15
CA ARG A 88 13.02 -24.74 1.81
C ARG A 88 13.85 -24.61 3.08
N ALA A 89 14.84 -25.48 3.23
CA ALA A 89 15.82 -25.39 4.30
C ALA A 89 16.96 -24.45 3.92
N SER A 90 17.33 -23.54 4.83
CA SER A 90 18.58 -22.76 4.73
C SER A 90 19.42 -23.05 5.97
N LEU A 91 20.67 -23.49 5.75
CA LEU A 91 21.63 -23.88 6.79
C LEU A 91 22.73 -22.83 6.89
N LEU A 92 22.67 -21.98 7.90
CA LEU A 92 23.58 -20.86 8.12
C LEU A 92 24.66 -21.24 9.14
N PRO A 93 25.94 -21.38 8.72
CA PRO A 93 27.03 -21.70 9.65
C PRO A 93 27.30 -20.56 10.64
N GLN A 94 27.56 -20.91 11.90
CA GLN A 94 27.75 -19.96 13.02
C GLN A 94 29.23 -19.63 13.29
N ASP A 95 30.08 -19.54 12.29
CA ASP A 95 31.48 -19.16 12.48
C ASP A 95 32.05 -18.30 11.35
N ALA A 96 33.26 -17.75 11.59
CA ALA A 96 33.94 -16.92 10.62
C ALA A 96 34.27 -17.71 9.32
N PRO A 97 34.22 -17.06 8.15
CA PRO A 97 34.54 -17.69 6.87
C PRO A 97 35.96 -18.32 6.88
N GLY A 98 36.04 -19.63 6.69
CA GLY A 98 37.31 -20.37 6.59
C GLY A 98 37.62 -21.32 7.76
N SER A 99 36.84 -21.32 8.84
CA SER A 99 36.90 -22.33 9.90
C SER A 99 35.85 -23.45 9.69
N ALA A 100 36.07 -24.60 10.31
CA ALA A 100 35.04 -25.64 10.38
C ALA A 100 33.89 -25.13 11.25
N PRO A 101 32.61 -25.23 10.80
CA PRO A 101 31.47 -24.72 11.56
C PRO A 101 31.35 -25.43 12.93
N THR A 102 31.22 -24.66 14.00
CA THR A 102 30.95 -25.19 15.35
C THR A 102 29.46 -25.45 15.59
N GLY A 103 28.60 -24.91 14.72
CA GLY A 103 27.17 -25.10 14.73
C GLY A 103 26.49 -24.46 13.52
N PHE A 104 25.19 -24.66 13.41
CA PHE A 104 24.36 -24.10 12.33
C PHE A 104 23.08 -23.49 12.88
N GLU A 105 22.56 -22.56 12.15
CA GLU A 105 21.18 -22.10 12.29
C GLU A 105 20.38 -22.62 11.09
N LEU A 106 19.33 -23.39 11.37
CA LEU A 106 18.39 -23.89 10.38
C LEU A 106 17.23 -22.91 10.28
N CYS A 107 16.93 -22.46 9.08
CA CYS A 107 15.76 -21.64 8.74
C CYS A 107 14.88 -22.41 7.78
N LEU A 108 13.60 -22.62 8.12
CA LEU A 108 12.61 -23.18 7.19
C LEU A 108 11.74 -22.04 6.67
N CYS A 109 11.78 -21.82 5.36
CA CYS A 109 11.01 -20.81 4.65
C CYS A 109 9.99 -21.49 3.74
N ALA A 110 8.73 -21.06 3.78
CA ALA A 110 7.71 -21.57 2.87
C ALA A 110 7.79 -20.90 1.50
N ASP A 111 7.54 -21.66 0.44
CA ASP A 111 7.43 -21.13 -0.93
C ASP A 111 6.09 -20.42 -1.18
N ALA A 112 5.07 -20.68 -0.32
CA ALA A 112 3.76 -20.07 -0.43
C ALA A 112 3.23 -19.63 0.96
N PRO A 113 2.44 -18.56 1.04
CA PRO A 113 1.80 -18.18 2.30
C PRO A 113 0.83 -19.25 2.79
N LEU A 114 0.55 -19.25 4.11
CA LEU A 114 -0.43 -20.17 4.69
C LEU A 114 -1.78 -20.00 3.98
N PRO A 115 -2.43 -21.07 3.49
CA PRO A 115 -3.80 -20.95 3.03
C PRO A 115 -4.67 -20.57 4.24
N GLU A 116 -5.39 -19.47 4.15
CA GLU A 116 -6.32 -19.06 5.19
C GLU A 116 -7.33 -20.19 5.43
N GLN A 117 -7.30 -20.78 6.60
CA GLN A 117 -8.36 -21.70 7.00
C GLN A 117 -9.65 -20.88 7.13
N PRO A 118 -10.75 -21.29 6.47
CA PRO A 118 -12.03 -20.69 6.71
C PRO A 118 -12.36 -20.85 8.19
N ARG A 119 -12.46 -19.76 8.93
CA ARG A 119 -12.94 -19.78 10.31
C ARG A 119 -14.35 -20.35 10.30
N LEU A 120 -14.50 -21.60 10.68
CA LEU A 120 -15.80 -22.21 10.98
C LEU A 120 -16.35 -21.55 12.24
N SER A 121 -16.98 -20.40 12.08
CA SER A 121 -17.95 -19.93 13.04
C SER A 121 -19.27 -20.63 12.74
N ALA A 122 -19.66 -21.54 13.62
CA ALA A 122 -20.96 -22.16 13.60
C ALA A 122 -22.04 -21.10 13.71
N SER A 123 -22.63 -20.76 12.58
CA SER A 123 -24.04 -20.33 12.48
C SER A 123 -24.44 -20.55 11.02
N GLU A 124 -25.35 -21.49 10.82
CA GLU A 124 -26.07 -21.64 9.56
C GLU A 124 -26.76 -20.31 9.24
N ALA A 125 -26.21 -19.56 8.32
CA ALA A 125 -26.91 -18.49 7.62
C ALA A 125 -26.68 -18.68 6.12
N VAL A 126 -27.79 -19.01 5.49
CA VAL A 126 -28.09 -19.01 4.07
C VAL A 126 -27.11 -18.16 3.26
N LEU A 127 -26.40 -18.80 2.31
CA LEU A 127 -25.65 -18.14 1.26
C LEU A 127 -26.58 -17.23 0.45
N PRO A 128 -26.36 -15.92 0.42
CA PRO A 128 -26.92 -15.12 -0.64
C PRO A 128 -26.06 -15.30 -1.88
N GLN A 129 -26.69 -15.78 -2.92
CA GLN A 129 -26.11 -15.89 -4.25
C GLN A 129 -25.80 -14.49 -4.79
N ASN A 130 -24.55 -14.35 -5.26
CA ASN A 130 -24.12 -13.38 -6.27
C ASN A 130 -24.42 -11.88 -6.03
N GLY A 131 -23.46 -11.21 -5.37
CA GLY A 131 -23.21 -9.80 -5.59
C GLY A 131 -21.73 -9.60 -5.99
N PRO A 132 -21.41 -8.85 -7.05
CA PRO A 132 -20.02 -8.50 -7.38
C PRO A 132 -19.59 -7.38 -6.42
N GLY A 133 -18.81 -7.68 -5.37
CA GLY A 133 -18.41 -6.61 -4.47
C GLY A 133 -17.62 -6.96 -3.20
N LEU A 134 -17.07 -8.17 -3.05
CA LEU A 134 -16.38 -8.55 -1.81
C LEU A 134 -14.86 -8.79 -1.95
N VAL A 135 -14.30 -8.63 -3.14
CA VAL A 135 -12.93 -9.08 -3.44
C VAL A 135 -11.86 -8.08 -2.98
N GLY A 136 -12.08 -6.76 -3.09
CA GLY A 136 -11.07 -5.75 -2.79
C GLY A 136 -10.90 -5.46 -1.31
N ARG A 137 -11.97 -5.51 -0.52
CA ARG A 137 -11.95 -5.22 0.91
C ARG A 137 -11.14 -6.25 1.72
N ASP A 138 -11.18 -7.50 1.26
CA ASP A 138 -10.44 -8.60 1.88
C ASP A 138 -9.02 -8.73 1.32
N ILE A 139 -8.81 -8.40 0.04
CA ILE A 139 -7.52 -8.54 -0.64
C ILE A 139 -6.59 -7.34 -0.40
N ALA A 140 -7.11 -6.12 -0.31
CA ALA A 140 -6.28 -4.92 -0.15
C ALA A 140 -5.36 -4.95 1.09
N PRO A 141 -5.83 -5.35 2.30
CA PRO A 141 -4.95 -5.48 3.46
C PRO A 141 -3.86 -6.54 3.29
N VAL A 142 -4.20 -7.66 2.61
CA VAL A 142 -3.27 -8.78 2.37
C VAL A 142 -2.18 -8.39 1.37
N LEU A 143 -2.53 -7.63 0.33
CA LEU A 143 -1.56 -7.19 -0.69
C LEU A 143 -0.71 -5.99 -0.25
N ARG A 144 -1.21 -5.14 0.64
CA ARG A 144 -0.49 -3.93 1.09
C ARG A 144 0.87 -4.27 1.70
N GLN A 145 0.94 -5.26 2.57
CA GLN A 145 2.17 -5.61 3.27
C GLN A 145 3.26 -6.17 2.34
N PRO A 146 3.01 -7.17 1.48
CA PRO A 146 4.04 -7.66 0.56
C PRO A 146 4.50 -6.61 -0.45
N ILE A 147 3.58 -5.77 -0.96
CA ILE A 147 3.95 -4.69 -1.88
C ILE A 147 4.83 -3.65 -1.17
N ALA A 148 4.47 -3.24 0.05
CA ALA A 148 5.29 -2.32 0.84
C ALA A 148 6.70 -2.88 1.11
N ARG A 149 6.84 -4.19 1.33
CA ARG A 149 8.15 -4.84 1.47
C ARG A 149 8.97 -4.81 0.18
N ILE A 150 8.33 -5.05 -0.98
CA ILE A 150 8.99 -4.94 -2.29
C ILE A 150 9.53 -3.53 -2.48
N ILE A 151 8.71 -2.50 -2.20
CA ILE A 151 9.12 -1.10 -2.30
C ILE A 151 10.30 -0.81 -1.37
N ALA A 152 10.22 -1.20 -0.09
CA ALA A 152 11.28 -0.95 0.89
C ALA A 152 12.61 -1.61 0.50
N ASN A 153 12.56 -2.86 0.00
CA ASN A 153 13.75 -3.57 -0.46
C ASN A 153 14.35 -2.90 -1.71
N ALA A 154 13.52 -2.52 -2.67
CA ALA A 154 13.95 -1.81 -3.87
C ALA A 154 14.57 -0.44 -3.53
N GLU A 155 13.98 0.33 -2.63
CA GLU A 155 14.53 1.59 -2.14
C GLU A 155 15.87 1.41 -1.41
N THR A 156 16.02 0.34 -0.63
CA THR A 156 17.29 0.01 0.04
C THR A 156 18.40 -0.26 -0.97
N ILE A 157 18.09 -0.95 -2.06
CA ILE A 157 19.00 -1.21 -3.18
C ILE A 157 19.32 0.09 -3.90
N ARG A 158 18.32 0.89 -4.26
CA ARG A 158 18.45 2.16 -4.97
C ARG A 158 19.33 3.16 -4.21
N THR A 159 19.15 3.28 -2.90
CA THR A 159 19.93 4.20 -2.05
C THR A 159 21.34 3.70 -1.72
N ARG A 160 21.73 2.53 -2.24
CA ARG A 160 23.04 1.90 -2.01
C ARG A 160 23.37 1.66 -0.53
N MET A 161 22.34 1.59 0.32
CA MET A 161 22.55 1.31 1.76
C MET A 161 23.13 -0.09 2.00
N ALA A 162 22.97 -1.00 1.03
CA ALA A 162 23.54 -2.35 1.05
C ALA A 162 24.98 -2.44 0.48
N GLY A 163 25.61 -1.32 0.09
CA GLY A 163 26.96 -1.26 -0.44
C GLY A 163 27.04 -0.71 -1.87
N PRO A 164 28.27 -0.57 -2.45
CA PRO A 164 28.45 -0.03 -3.80
C PRO A 164 27.87 -0.99 -4.84
N LEU A 165 26.92 -0.51 -5.62
CA LEU A 165 26.28 -1.19 -6.74
C LEU A 165 26.56 -0.45 -8.05
N ALA A 166 26.59 -1.19 -9.18
CA ALA A 166 26.64 -0.57 -10.50
C ALA A 166 25.34 0.24 -10.74
N GLU A 167 25.47 1.35 -11.49
CA GLU A 167 24.37 2.30 -11.73
C GLU A 167 23.13 1.64 -12.32
N GLU A 168 23.30 0.65 -13.21
CA GLU A 168 22.23 -0.10 -13.85
C GLU A 168 21.33 -0.81 -12.81
N TYR A 169 21.91 -1.41 -11.76
CA TYR A 169 21.12 -2.06 -10.70
C TYR A 169 20.38 -1.06 -9.81
N SER A 170 20.96 0.12 -9.61
CA SER A 170 20.30 1.21 -8.90
C SER A 170 19.07 1.70 -9.69
N GLN A 171 19.17 1.77 -11.02
CA GLN A 171 18.08 2.12 -11.90
C GLN A 171 16.98 1.05 -11.91
N TYR A 172 17.34 -0.24 -12.05
CA TYR A 172 16.36 -1.33 -11.94
C TYR A 172 15.64 -1.33 -10.59
N ALA A 173 16.34 -1.03 -9.52
CA ALA A 173 15.72 -0.92 -8.20
C ALA A 173 14.74 0.27 -8.13
N ALA A 174 15.06 1.40 -8.75
CA ALA A 174 14.14 2.54 -8.85
C ALA A 174 12.87 2.16 -9.63
N ASP A 175 13.01 1.44 -10.74
CA ASP A 175 11.87 1.00 -11.56
C ASP A 175 10.98 0.00 -10.79
N ILE A 176 11.58 -0.92 -10.04
CA ILE A 176 10.84 -1.86 -9.17
C ILE A 176 10.10 -1.10 -8.06
N ALA A 177 10.74 -0.12 -7.42
CA ALA A 177 10.10 0.69 -6.38
C ALA A 177 8.91 1.48 -6.95
N ALA A 178 9.09 2.09 -8.11
CA ALA A 178 8.02 2.83 -8.80
C ALA A 178 6.85 1.93 -9.19
N ALA A 179 7.12 0.74 -9.75
CA ALA A 179 6.10 -0.25 -10.07
C ALA A 179 5.36 -0.73 -8.82
N GLY A 180 6.06 -0.98 -7.72
CA GLY A 180 5.47 -1.34 -6.43
C GLY A 180 4.56 -0.25 -5.87
N GLN A 181 4.99 1.00 -5.90
CA GLN A 181 4.18 2.16 -5.50
C GLN A 181 2.91 2.28 -6.35
N HIS A 182 3.03 2.04 -7.65
CA HIS A 182 1.87 2.03 -8.55
C HIS A 182 0.88 0.93 -8.21
N LEU A 183 1.35 -0.30 -7.96
CA LEU A 183 0.50 -1.42 -7.54
C LEU A 183 -0.19 -1.14 -6.20
N LEU A 184 0.51 -0.55 -5.24
CA LEU A 184 -0.09 -0.19 -3.95
C LEU A 184 -1.22 0.82 -4.12
N ALA A 185 -1.02 1.84 -4.96
CA ALA A 185 -2.06 2.83 -5.27
C ALA A 185 -3.29 2.19 -5.94
N LEU A 186 -3.08 1.23 -6.87
CA LEU A 186 -4.19 0.49 -7.51
C LEU A 186 -5.00 -0.33 -6.51
N VAL A 187 -4.33 -0.99 -5.57
CA VAL A 187 -4.97 -1.79 -4.51
C VAL A 187 -5.77 -0.88 -3.56
N GLU A 188 -5.24 0.29 -3.22
CA GLU A 188 -5.93 1.29 -2.39
C GLU A 188 -7.16 1.87 -3.11
N ASP A 189 -7.02 2.23 -4.38
CA ASP A 189 -8.12 2.73 -5.20
C ASP A 189 -9.23 1.67 -5.37
N LEU A 190 -8.87 0.39 -5.50
CA LEU A 190 -9.85 -0.70 -5.59
C LEU A 190 -10.63 -0.86 -4.27
N ALA A 191 -9.95 -0.80 -3.14
CA ALA A 191 -10.60 -0.85 -1.82
C ALA A 191 -11.54 0.35 -1.60
N ASP A 192 -11.11 1.54 -1.99
CA ASP A 192 -11.95 2.74 -1.92
C ASP A 192 -13.16 2.65 -2.86
N LEU A 193 -12.99 2.08 -4.07
CA LEU A 193 -14.08 1.86 -5.02
C LEU A 193 -15.17 0.98 -4.41
N GLU A 194 -14.81 -0.17 -3.82
CA GLU A 194 -15.77 -1.05 -3.18
C GLU A 194 -16.54 -0.39 -2.03
N VAL A 195 -15.82 0.40 -1.21
CA VAL A 195 -16.45 1.16 -0.12
C VAL A 195 -17.50 2.13 -0.67
N VAL A 196 -17.17 2.89 -1.73
CA VAL A 196 -18.07 3.91 -2.30
C VAL A 196 -19.21 3.30 -3.13
N GLU A 197 -19.10 2.06 -3.56
CA GLU A 197 -20.12 1.32 -4.32
C GLU A 197 -21.03 0.48 -3.44
N SER A 198 -20.66 0.26 -2.17
CA SER A 198 -21.52 -0.47 -1.26
C SER A 198 -22.87 0.27 -1.03
N GLU A 199 -23.97 -0.46 -1.02
CA GLU A 199 -25.31 0.12 -0.75
C GLU A 199 -25.41 0.73 0.65
N GLU A 200 -24.57 0.27 1.58
CA GLU A 200 -24.51 0.75 2.96
C GLU A 200 -23.58 1.96 3.15
N PHE A 201 -22.95 2.46 2.04
CA PHE A 201 -22.02 3.57 2.15
C PHE A 201 -22.74 4.86 2.56
N ASN A 202 -22.51 5.25 3.80
CA ASN A 202 -22.96 6.53 4.36
C ASN A 202 -21.76 7.34 4.83
N THR A 203 -21.77 8.63 4.56
CA THR A 203 -20.82 9.57 5.13
C THR A 203 -21.30 10.02 6.50
N ALA A 204 -20.36 10.34 7.38
CA ALA A 204 -20.64 10.97 8.68
C ALA A 204 -20.35 12.48 8.57
N PRO A 205 -21.29 13.30 8.06
CA PRO A 205 -21.07 14.72 7.89
C PRO A 205 -20.93 15.41 9.24
N ASP A 206 -19.95 16.29 9.34
CA ASP A 206 -19.68 17.14 10.50
C ASP A 206 -19.50 18.58 10.01
N ARG A 207 -19.43 19.52 10.94
CA ARG A 207 -19.10 20.90 10.64
C ARG A 207 -17.61 21.04 10.43
N ILE A 208 -17.22 21.42 9.24
CA ILE A 208 -15.81 21.58 8.85
C ILE A 208 -15.57 22.96 8.26
N ASP A 209 -14.32 23.42 8.30
CA ASP A 209 -13.86 24.56 7.51
C ASP A 209 -13.11 24.05 6.27
N LEU A 210 -13.64 24.31 5.08
CA LEU A 210 -13.01 23.92 3.82
C LEU A 210 -11.64 24.55 3.62
N ALA A 211 -11.39 25.74 4.20
CA ALA A 211 -10.09 26.37 4.15
C ALA A 211 -9.03 25.58 4.91
N ASP A 212 -9.37 25.03 6.07
CA ASP A 212 -8.45 24.18 6.84
C ASP A 212 -8.12 22.88 6.11
N VAL A 213 -9.12 22.25 5.50
CA VAL A 213 -8.90 21.03 4.70
C VAL A 213 -7.99 21.34 3.50
N ALA A 214 -8.25 22.47 2.81
CA ALA A 214 -7.44 22.92 1.66
C ALA A 214 -5.98 23.19 2.05
N ARG A 215 -5.75 23.92 3.13
CA ARG A 215 -4.39 24.20 3.66
C ARG A 215 -3.68 22.91 4.04
N ARG A 216 -4.39 21.95 4.63
CA ARG A 216 -3.83 20.66 5.00
C ARG A 216 -3.45 19.81 3.78
N ALA A 217 -4.31 19.76 2.75
CA ALA A 217 -4.00 19.10 1.49
C ALA A 217 -2.77 19.69 0.81
N ALA A 218 -2.70 21.03 0.73
CA ALA A 218 -1.54 21.74 0.19
C ALA A 218 -0.25 21.43 0.96
N GLY A 219 -0.31 21.37 2.29
CA GLY A 219 0.84 21.01 3.14
C GLY A 219 1.33 19.58 2.91
N ILE A 220 0.42 18.62 2.77
CA ILE A 220 0.77 17.20 2.51
C ILE A 220 1.48 17.04 1.15
N LEU A 221 1.02 17.78 0.13
CA LEU A 221 1.54 17.67 -1.23
C LEU A 221 2.68 18.64 -1.55
N ALA A 222 3.09 19.50 -0.60
CA ALA A 222 4.09 20.54 -0.80
C ALA A 222 5.44 20.00 -1.30
N VAL A 223 5.94 18.92 -0.71
CA VAL A 223 7.23 18.31 -1.10
C VAL A 223 7.17 17.82 -2.55
N ARG A 224 6.10 17.09 -2.90
CA ARG A 224 5.90 16.56 -4.26
C ARG A 224 5.76 17.68 -5.31
N ALA A 225 5.12 18.78 -4.96
CA ALA A 225 5.03 19.95 -5.82
C ALA A 225 6.41 20.61 -6.00
N GLN A 226 7.18 20.74 -4.92
CA GLN A 226 8.51 21.34 -4.93
C GLN A 226 9.50 20.55 -5.80
N GLU A 227 9.45 19.22 -5.83
CA GLU A 227 10.27 18.36 -6.68
C GLU A 227 10.10 18.69 -8.18
N ARG A 228 8.94 19.21 -8.58
CA ARG A 228 8.63 19.63 -9.94
C ARG A 228 8.64 21.17 -10.13
N GLY A 229 9.09 21.91 -9.13
CA GLY A 229 9.08 23.38 -9.15
C GLY A 229 7.66 23.99 -9.16
N ILE A 230 6.62 23.21 -8.84
CA ILE A 230 5.22 23.64 -8.87
C ILE A 230 4.88 24.36 -7.57
N THR A 231 4.30 25.56 -7.68
CA THR A 231 3.82 26.33 -6.53
C THR A 231 2.35 26.05 -6.28
N ILE A 232 2.01 25.54 -5.09
CA ILE A 232 0.61 25.45 -4.66
C ILE A 232 0.25 26.75 -3.96
N ASP A 233 -0.84 27.42 -4.39
CA ASP A 233 -1.38 28.64 -3.80
C ASP A 233 -2.69 28.30 -3.06
N PRO A 234 -2.64 27.99 -1.74
CA PRO A 234 -3.79 27.64 -0.94
C PRO A 234 -4.59 28.87 -0.50
N PRO A 235 -5.79 28.70 0.10
CA PRO A 235 -6.54 29.77 0.73
C PRO A 235 -5.70 30.53 1.77
N ARG A 236 -5.85 31.84 1.82
CA ARG A 236 -5.08 32.72 2.71
C ARG A 236 -5.36 32.42 4.16
N LYS A 237 -4.42 32.80 5.03
CA LYS A 237 -4.65 32.74 6.47
C LYS A 237 -5.79 33.69 6.85
N GLY A 238 -6.77 33.16 7.58
CA GLY A 238 -7.98 33.89 7.96
C GLY A 238 -9.16 33.74 7.01
N GLU A 239 -8.98 33.22 5.81
CA GLU A 239 -10.11 32.76 5.00
C GLU A 239 -10.71 31.52 5.64
N ASN A 240 -12.03 31.45 5.70
CA ASN A 240 -12.80 30.34 6.17
C ASN A 240 -14.03 30.14 5.28
N LEU A 241 -14.47 28.91 5.11
CA LEU A 241 -15.71 28.57 4.43
C LEU A 241 -16.35 27.36 5.14
N PRO A 242 -17.27 27.63 6.09
CA PRO A 242 -17.93 26.58 6.84
C PRO A 242 -18.82 25.73 5.95
N ALA A 243 -18.73 24.41 6.13
CA ALA A 243 -19.50 23.43 5.36
C ALA A 243 -19.92 22.24 6.22
N ILE A 244 -20.92 21.50 5.74
CA ILE A 244 -21.40 20.26 6.33
C ILE A 244 -20.90 19.11 5.44
N ALA A 245 -19.80 18.45 5.85
CA ALA A 245 -19.20 17.37 5.11
C ALA A 245 -18.29 16.52 6.02
N GLU A 246 -17.85 15.36 5.54
CA GLU A 246 -16.88 14.54 6.27
C GLU A 246 -15.44 14.99 5.96
N PHE A 247 -14.71 15.46 6.96
CA PHE A 247 -13.35 16.00 6.81
C PHE A 247 -12.42 15.06 6.05
N ARG A 248 -12.40 13.77 6.40
CA ARG A 248 -11.52 12.78 5.77
C ARG A 248 -11.81 12.59 4.29
N ARG A 249 -13.09 12.61 3.91
CA ARG A 249 -13.52 12.44 2.52
C ARG A 249 -13.23 13.68 1.67
N VAL A 250 -13.45 14.86 2.21
CA VAL A 250 -13.05 16.11 1.54
C VAL A 250 -11.52 16.15 1.36
N LEU A 251 -10.75 15.80 2.38
CA LEU A 251 -9.29 15.71 2.28
C LEU A 251 -8.86 14.70 1.21
N GLN A 252 -9.49 13.53 1.16
CA GLN A 252 -9.23 12.50 0.14
C GLN A 252 -9.48 13.03 -1.28
N ILE A 253 -10.62 13.71 -1.50
CA ILE A 253 -10.92 14.36 -2.79
C ILE A 253 -9.83 15.38 -3.14
N LEU A 254 -9.44 16.25 -2.20
CA LEU A 254 -8.43 17.26 -2.45
C LEU A 254 -7.05 16.69 -2.74
N LEU A 255 -6.63 15.65 -2.03
CA LEU A 255 -5.36 14.97 -2.32
C LEU A 255 -5.34 14.40 -3.73
N ASN A 256 -6.47 13.86 -4.20
CA ASN A 256 -6.59 13.39 -5.57
C ASN A 256 -6.58 14.54 -6.59
N LEU A 257 -7.37 15.60 -6.37
CA LEU A 257 -7.45 16.75 -7.31
C LEU A 257 -6.11 17.50 -7.40
N VAL A 258 -5.51 17.86 -6.26
CA VAL A 258 -4.23 18.56 -6.22
C VAL A 258 -3.09 17.65 -6.70
N GLY A 259 -3.14 16.37 -6.38
CA GLY A 259 -2.20 15.37 -6.90
C GLY A 259 -2.25 15.26 -8.43
N ASN A 260 -3.45 15.26 -9.02
CA ASN A 260 -3.64 15.30 -10.46
C ASN A 260 -3.15 16.63 -11.06
N ALA A 261 -3.47 17.76 -10.43
CA ALA A 261 -2.98 19.06 -10.85
C ALA A 261 -1.44 19.13 -10.90
N ILE A 262 -0.75 18.63 -9.87
CA ILE A 262 0.72 18.51 -9.85
C ILE A 262 1.21 17.57 -10.96
N ARG A 263 0.55 16.44 -11.16
CA ARG A 263 0.96 15.41 -12.14
C ARG A 263 0.88 15.94 -13.58
N TYR A 264 -0.20 16.62 -13.93
CA TYR A 264 -0.48 17.01 -15.31
C TYR A 264 -0.03 18.41 -15.68
N SER A 265 0.31 19.24 -14.71
CA SER A 265 0.86 20.57 -14.98
C SER A 265 2.31 20.50 -15.48
N PRO A 266 2.76 21.45 -16.28
CA PRO A 266 4.17 21.62 -16.62
C PRO A 266 5.01 21.89 -15.37
N ASP A 267 6.30 21.56 -15.44
CA ASP A 267 7.24 21.93 -14.39
C ASP A 267 7.33 23.45 -14.26
N ASN A 268 7.60 23.92 -13.04
CA ASN A 268 7.65 25.34 -12.69
C ASN A 268 6.33 26.13 -12.93
N SER A 269 5.19 25.45 -12.82
CA SER A 269 3.86 26.03 -12.95
C SER A 269 3.21 26.29 -11.59
N GLN A 270 1.92 26.64 -11.60
CA GLN A 270 1.16 26.95 -10.39
C GLN A 270 -0.16 26.19 -10.34
N VAL A 271 -0.54 25.78 -9.14
CA VAL A 271 -1.84 25.16 -8.80
C VAL A 271 -2.52 26.07 -7.78
N TRP A 272 -3.76 26.46 -8.05
CA TRP A 272 -4.54 27.31 -7.16
C TRP A 272 -5.63 26.53 -6.46
N ILE A 273 -5.81 26.80 -5.17
CA ILE A 273 -6.96 26.32 -4.40
C ILE A 273 -7.74 27.53 -3.93
N ARG A 274 -9.01 27.63 -4.32
CA ARG A 274 -9.88 28.77 -4.03
C ARG A 274 -11.17 28.34 -3.37
N LEU A 275 -11.73 29.22 -2.59
CA LEU A 275 -13.00 29.04 -1.91
C LEU A 275 -14.01 30.03 -2.49
N GLU A 276 -15.25 29.59 -2.64
CA GLU A 276 -16.36 30.40 -3.12
C GLU A 276 -17.61 30.10 -2.31
N ASP A 277 -18.18 31.12 -1.68
CA ASP A 277 -19.47 31.04 -1.04
C ASP A 277 -20.58 31.18 -2.10
N ALA A 278 -21.31 30.11 -2.32
CA ALA A 278 -22.44 30.08 -3.27
C ALA A 278 -23.79 29.99 -2.52
N GLY A 279 -23.88 30.60 -1.35
CA GLY A 279 -25.08 30.62 -0.52
C GLY A 279 -25.35 29.29 0.19
N ALA A 280 -26.28 28.51 -0.30
CA ALA A 280 -26.56 27.19 0.28
C ALA A 280 -25.48 26.14 -0.01
N ARG A 281 -24.49 26.46 -0.83
CA ARG A 281 -23.38 25.59 -1.22
C ARG A 281 -22.04 26.27 -0.92
N ALA A 282 -21.11 25.50 -0.39
CA ALA A 282 -19.73 25.88 -0.25
C ALA A 282 -18.92 25.22 -1.39
N ARG A 283 -18.19 26.01 -2.16
CA ARG A 283 -17.38 25.52 -3.29
C ARG A 283 -15.90 25.59 -2.98
N LEU A 284 -15.22 24.51 -3.29
CA LEU A 284 -13.77 24.43 -3.26
C LEU A 284 -13.28 24.15 -4.69
N ILE A 285 -12.40 25.00 -5.19
CA ILE A 285 -11.93 25.01 -6.57
C ILE A 285 -10.46 24.68 -6.59
N VAL A 286 -10.06 23.70 -7.40
CA VAL A 286 -8.66 23.39 -7.71
C VAL A 286 -8.46 23.68 -9.20
N ALA A 287 -7.56 24.61 -9.51
CA ALA A 287 -7.22 25.00 -10.87
C ALA A 287 -5.74 24.71 -11.16
N ASP A 288 -5.44 24.26 -12.37
CA ASP A 288 -4.11 23.90 -12.82
C ASP A 288 -3.76 24.52 -14.18
N GLN A 289 -2.49 24.43 -14.56
CA GLN A 289 -1.95 24.89 -15.85
C GLN A 289 -1.61 23.71 -16.78
N GLY A 290 -2.30 22.59 -16.62
CA GLY A 290 -2.11 21.42 -17.45
C GLY A 290 -2.58 21.62 -18.91
N PRO A 291 -2.54 20.56 -19.71
CA PRO A 291 -2.90 20.63 -21.13
C PRO A 291 -4.41 20.82 -21.36
N GLY A 292 -5.22 20.83 -20.30
CA GLY A 292 -6.66 20.93 -20.39
C GLY A 292 -7.32 19.69 -20.99
N LEU A 293 -8.64 19.76 -21.11
CA LEU A 293 -9.52 18.67 -21.54
C LEU A 293 -10.46 19.16 -22.65
N SER A 294 -10.66 18.33 -23.68
CA SER A 294 -11.72 18.56 -24.67
C SER A 294 -13.10 18.30 -24.06
N GLU A 295 -14.17 18.76 -24.69
CA GLU A 295 -15.56 18.49 -24.26
C GLU A 295 -15.83 16.99 -24.12
N GLU A 296 -15.35 16.19 -25.07
CA GLU A 296 -15.48 14.71 -25.03
C GLU A 296 -14.74 14.13 -23.82
N GLN A 297 -13.56 14.63 -23.52
CA GLN A 297 -12.77 14.20 -22.37
C GLN A 297 -13.42 14.62 -21.05
N GLN A 298 -13.99 15.83 -20.97
CA GLN A 298 -14.71 16.30 -19.77
C GLN A 298 -15.96 15.43 -19.50
N ALA A 299 -16.66 14.97 -20.54
CA ALA A 299 -17.81 14.08 -20.38
C ALA A 299 -17.41 12.73 -19.74
N ARG A 300 -16.21 12.25 -20.03
CA ARG A 300 -15.72 10.91 -19.64
C ARG A 300 -14.78 10.92 -18.45
N VAL A 301 -14.21 12.06 -18.04
CA VAL A 301 -13.15 12.13 -17.02
C VAL A 301 -13.55 11.54 -15.67
N PHE A 302 -14.83 11.42 -15.39
CA PHE A 302 -15.38 10.79 -14.19
C PHE A 302 -15.86 9.34 -14.39
N GLU A 303 -15.59 8.73 -15.54
CA GLU A 303 -15.87 7.30 -15.79
C GLU A 303 -14.80 6.43 -15.13
N LYS A 304 -15.18 5.19 -14.77
CA LYS A 304 -14.24 4.22 -14.19
C LYS A 304 -13.15 3.87 -15.18
N PHE A 305 -11.90 3.81 -14.70
CA PHE A 305 -10.71 3.42 -15.48
C PHE A 305 -10.39 4.35 -16.66
N GLU A 306 -11.01 5.55 -16.73
CA GLU A 306 -10.75 6.50 -17.81
C GLU A 306 -9.36 7.16 -17.62
N ARG A 307 -8.51 7.07 -18.63
CA ARG A 307 -7.13 7.58 -18.65
C ARG A 307 -6.89 8.61 -19.76
N LEU A 308 -7.92 8.97 -20.51
CA LEU A 308 -7.92 10.00 -21.58
C LEU A 308 -6.77 9.83 -22.59
N GLY A 309 -6.43 8.59 -22.96
CA GLY A 309 -5.43 8.26 -23.99
C GLY A 309 -3.97 8.48 -23.57
N ARG A 310 -3.68 8.69 -22.29
CA ARG A 310 -2.32 8.86 -21.76
C ARG A 310 -1.78 7.53 -21.27
N SER A 311 -1.24 6.74 -22.19
CA SER A 311 -0.52 5.50 -21.91
C SER A 311 0.94 5.84 -21.61
N GLY A 312 1.29 6.07 -20.34
CA GLY A 312 2.67 6.31 -19.88
C GLY A 312 2.89 5.68 -18.51
N GLU A 313 4.16 5.47 -18.14
CA GLU A 313 4.59 4.91 -16.85
C GLU A 313 4.06 5.69 -15.63
N ASP A 314 3.68 6.96 -15.82
CA ASP A 314 3.07 7.82 -14.81
C ASP A 314 1.53 7.71 -14.73
N GLY A 315 0.90 6.75 -15.38
CA GLY A 315 -0.55 6.62 -15.45
C GLY A 315 -1.16 6.18 -14.11
N GLY A 316 -2.06 7.01 -13.51
CA GLY A 316 -2.91 6.59 -12.37
C GLY A 316 -3.89 5.47 -12.74
N SER A 317 -4.62 4.94 -11.75
CA SER A 317 -5.65 3.89 -11.89
C SER A 317 -6.81 4.24 -12.83
N GLY A 318 -7.07 5.55 -13.01
CA GLY A 318 -8.30 6.04 -13.65
C GLY A 318 -9.53 5.93 -12.74
N LEU A 319 -9.34 5.63 -11.46
CA LEU A 319 -10.43 5.52 -10.47
C LEU A 319 -10.56 6.77 -9.59
N GLY A 320 -9.49 7.53 -9.40
CA GLY A 320 -9.45 8.62 -8.43
C GLY A 320 -10.54 9.68 -8.64
N LEU A 321 -10.77 10.15 -9.86
CA LEU A 321 -11.83 11.13 -10.15
C LEU A 321 -13.22 10.54 -10.03
N TYR A 322 -13.43 9.30 -10.43
CA TYR A 322 -14.68 8.59 -10.23
C TYR A 322 -15.02 8.47 -8.74
N ILE A 323 -14.06 7.99 -7.92
CA ILE A 323 -14.20 7.87 -6.47
C ILE A 323 -14.49 9.24 -5.85
N SER A 324 -13.74 10.29 -6.24
CA SER A 324 -13.92 11.65 -5.76
C SER A 324 -15.34 12.18 -6.01
N ARG A 325 -15.89 11.95 -7.21
CA ARG A 325 -17.26 12.35 -7.54
C ARG A 325 -18.30 11.57 -6.75
N ARG A 326 -18.10 10.27 -6.56
CA ARG A 326 -18.97 9.44 -5.71
C ARG A 326 -18.98 9.91 -4.26
N LEU A 327 -17.81 10.22 -3.70
CA LEU A 327 -17.67 10.79 -2.35
C LEU A 327 -18.38 12.14 -2.22
N ALA A 328 -18.21 13.05 -3.20
CA ALA A 328 -18.90 14.33 -3.22
C ALA A 328 -20.42 14.13 -3.18
N ARG A 329 -20.96 13.25 -4.01
CA ARG A 329 -22.39 12.94 -4.08
C ARG A 329 -22.92 12.32 -2.80
N ALA A 330 -22.16 11.44 -2.16
CA ALA A 330 -22.53 10.84 -0.88
C ALA A 330 -22.62 11.87 0.26
N MET A 331 -21.87 12.99 0.16
CA MET A 331 -21.95 14.12 1.08
C MET A 331 -23.04 15.15 0.66
N GLY A 332 -23.92 14.80 -0.28
CA GLY A 332 -24.97 15.71 -0.78
C GLY A 332 -24.45 16.84 -1.67
N GLY A 333 -23.23 16.69 -2.18
CA GLY A 333 -22.55 17.63 -3.07
C GLY A 333 -22.41 17.12 -4.51
N GLU A 334 -21.51 17.74 -5.27
CA GLU A 334 -21.13 17.32 -6.63
C GLU A 334 -19.68 17.69 -6.90
N LEU A 335 -19.03 16.97 -7.82
CA LEU A 335 -17.72 17.32 -8.37
C LEU A 335 -17.86 17.52 -9.87
N THR A 336 -17.47 18.70 -10.33
CA THR A 336 -17.55 19.10 -11.75
C THR A 336 -16.19 19.55 -12.25
N VAL A 337 -16.05 19.63 -13.57
CA VAL A 337 -14.86 20.12 -14.25
C VAL A 337 -15.24 21.14 -15.32
N ASP A 338 -14.43 22.17 -15.44
CA ASP A 338 -14.46 23.18 -16.49
C ASP A 338 -13.05 23.31 -17.06
N SER A 339 -12.87 23.11 -18.36
CA SER A 339 -11.57 23.04 -18.99
C SER A 339 -11.65 23.29 -20.49
N ALA A 340 -10.56 23.72 -21.08
CA ALA A 340 -10.40 23.75 -22.54
C ALA A 340 -8.98 23.32 -22.91
N PRO A 341 -8.77 22.73 -24.10
CA PRO A 341 -7.43 22.34 -24.55
C PRO A 341 -6.43 23.51 -24.49
N GLY A 342 -5.30 23.29 -23.84
CA GLY A 342 -4.25 24.29 -23.66
C GLY A 342 -4.49 25.35 -22.57
N GLN A 343 -5.61 25.28 -21.83
CA GLN A 343 -5.98 26.27 -20.82
C GLN A 343 -5.97 25.72 -19.37
N GLY A 344 -5.48 24.50 -19.16
CA GLY A 344 -5.55 23.86 -17.86
C GLY A 344 -6.94 23.32 -17.53
N ALA A 345 -7.13 22.87 -16.29
CA ALA A 345 -8.41 22.40 -15.81
C ALA A 345 -8.80 23.07 -14.49
N ARG A 346 -10.10 23.21 -14.27
CA ARG A 346 -10.72 23.77 -13.07
C ARG A 346 -11.73 22.75 -12.54
N PHE A 347 -11.35 22.06 -11.46
CA PHE A 347 -12.25 21.16 -10.76
C PHE A 347 -12.97 21.88 -9.63
N VAL A 348 -14.27 21.69 -9.51
CA VAL A 348 -15.12 22.34 -8.50
C VAL A 348 -15.80 21.28 -7.67
N LEU A 349 -15.43 21.21 -6.39
CA LEU A 349 -16.13 20.45 -5.38
C LEU A 349 -17.18 21.34 -4.73
N GLU A 350 -18.46 20.96 -4.81
CA GLU A 350 -19.55 21.57 -4.08
C GLU A 350 -20.00 20.66 -2.93
N VAL A 351 -20.21 21.23 -1.76
CA VAL A 351 -20.82 20.56 -0.58
C VAL A 351 -21.82 21.50 0.08
N PRO A 352 -22.75 20.99 0.92
CA PRO A 352 -23.66 21.84 1.67
C PRO A 352 -22.91 22.85 2.55
N ALA A 353 -23.30 24.12 2.50
CA ALA A 353 -22.76 25.16 3.37
C ALA A 353 -23.32 25.04 4.80
N ASP A 354 -22.53 25.38 5.80
CA ASP A 354 -23.05 25.56 7.17
C ASP A 354 -23.65 26.95 7.34
N LEU A 355 -24.90 27.10 6.99
CA LEU A 355 -25.62 28.37 7.03
C LEU A 355 -25.74 28.95 8.45
N LEU A 356 -25.62 28.14 9.50
CA LEU A 356 -25.65 28.62 10.88
C LEU A 356 -24.33 29.31 11.27
N ALA A 357 -23.22 28.89 10.70
CA ALA A 357 -21.91 29.49 10.93
C ALA A 357 -21.67 30.73 10.03
N LEU A 358 -22.38 30.80 8.88
CA LEU A 358 -22.31 31.93 7.94
C LEU A 358 -23.23 33.09 8.34
N ALA A 359 -24.20 32.86 9.25
CA ALA A 359 -25.08 33.94 9.73
C ALA A 359 -24.24 34.99 10.48
N PRO A 360 -24.34 36.28 10.14
CA PRO A 360 -23.62 37.33 10.85
C PRO A 360 -24.05 37.31 12.32
N THR A 361 -23.06 37.21 13.22
CA THR A 361 -23.30 37.36 14.66
C THR A 361 -23.94 38.74 14.86
N THR A 362 -25.24 38.78 15.05
CA THR A 362 -25.95 40.00 15.43
C THR A 362 -25.36 40.43 16.78
N ALA A 363 -24.51 41.45 16.74
CA ALA A 363 -23.95 42.04 17.93
C ALA A 363 -25.13 42.44 18.85
N GLN A 364 -25.31 41.69 19.92
CA GLN A 364 -26.12 42.17 21.04
C GLN A 364 -25.40 43.40 21.61
N HIS A 365 -25.93 44.56 21.29
CA HIS A 365 -25.61 45.76 22.02
C HIS A 365 -26.26 45.62 23.42
N PRO A 366 -25.52 45.67 24.52
CA PRO A 366 -26.12 45.83 25.83
C PRO A 366 -26.52 47.32 25.98
N ASP A 367 -27.80 47.49 26.23
CA ASP A 367 -28.33 48.77 26.79
C ASP A 367 -27.77 49.04 28.19
#